data_da6d31feb1ea6a6c7c574a837f3dfd06
#
_entry.id   da6d31feb1ea6a6c7c574a837f3dfd06
#
_cell.length_a   1.000
_cell.length_b   1.000
_cell.length_c   1.000
_cell.angle_alpha   90.00
_cell.angle_beta   90.00
_cell.angle_gamma   90.00
#
_symmetry.space_group_name_H-M   'P 1'
#
loop_
_entity.id
_entity.type
_entity.pdbx_description
1 polymer ?
#
loop_
_entity_poly.entity_id
_entity_poly.type
_entity_poly.pdbx_seq_one_letter_code
_entity_poly.pdbx_strand_id
1 'polypeptide(L)'
;MKLKLKFKNIVDAPKFKIVVNNNELYSGPVLENFEYDHICAIGPCSLVIEHWDKLPSDTIVQDGKIVRDRSFELDKIVIDDYDIEELIWNSEFLAQDGQVYPSCLFFGPNGKFVLNFYNPALYWILKTRHEKNNNDPLWEEDYNYYQQACKILTQM
;
A
#
# COMPACT_ATOMS: atom_id res chain seq x y z
N MET A 1 -13.25 1.57 -7.63
CA MET A 1 -11.95 1.03 -7.21
C MET A 1 -12.21 -0.06 -6.20
N LYS A 2 -11.70 -1.24 -6.47
CA LYS A 2 -11.67 -2.35 -5.51
C LYS A 2 -10.28 -2.42 -4.90
N LEU A 3 -10.19 -2.43 -3.58
CA LEU A 3 -8.94 -2.56 -2.85
C LEU A 3 -8.97 -3.85 -2.05
N LYS A 4 -7.96 -4.69 -2.21
CA LYS A 4 -7.76 -5.88 -1.39
C LYS A 4 -6.37 -5.83 -0.78
N LEU A 5 -6.29 -5.95 0.51
CA LEU A 5 -5.05 -6.00 1.27
C LEU A 5 -4.96 -7.35 1.98
N LYS A 6 -3.79 -7.95 1.94
CA LYS A 6 -3.51 -9.17 2.67
C LYS A 6 -2.38 -8.91 3.67
N PHE A 7 -2.59 -9.36 4.89
CA PHE A 7 -1.62 -9.26 5.97
C PHE A 7 -1.25 -10.65 6.49
N LYS A 8 -0.06 -10.77 7.03
CA LYS A 8 0.48 -12.00 7.60
C LYS A 8 1.29 -11.72 8.86
N ASN A 9 1.74 -12.79 9.52
CA ASN A 9 2.60 -12.71 10.71
C ASN A 9 2.05 -11.74 11.78
N ILE A 10 0.73 -11.83 12.02
CA ILE A 10 0.02 -10.98 12.98
C ILE A 10 0.29 -11.50 14.39
N VAL A 11 0.95 -10.69 15.21
CA VAL A 11 1.35 -11.03 16.59
C VAL A 11 0.71 -10.06 17.57
N ASP A 12 0.05 -10.61 18.61
CA ASP A 12 -0.52 -9.86 19.74
C ASP A 12 -1.62 -8.85 19.37
N ALA A 13 -2.41 -9.20 18.35
CA ALA A 13 -3.57 -8.42 17.92
C ALA A 13 -3.30 -6.91 17.79
N PRO A 14 -2.32 -6.49 16.98
CA PRO A 14 -2.05 -5.08 16.74
C PRO A 14 -3.27 -4.41 16.12
N LYS A 15 -3.38 -3.09 16.28
CA LYS A 15 -4.42 -2.30 15.63
C LYS A 15 -3.84 -1.45 14.52
N PHE A 16 -4.63 -1.26 13.49
CA PHE A 16 -4.24 -0.46 12.35
C PHE A 16 -5.41 0.40 11.85
N LYS A 17 -5.08 1.42 11.07
CA LYS A 17 -6.03 2.19 10.28
C LYS A 17 -5.72 2.02 8.81
N ILE A 18 -6.76 1.98 8.00
CA ILE A 18 -6.68 2.02 6.55
C ILE A 18 -7.38 3.28 6.08
N VAL A 19 -6.66 4.13 5.38
CA VAL A 19 -7.16 5.42 4.87
C VAL A 19 -6.88 5.49 3.37
N VAL A 20 -7.88 5.88 2.59
CA VAL A 20 -7.74 6.15 1.15
C VAL A 20 -8.23 7.55 0.87
N ASN A 21 -7.40 8.39 0.25
CA ASN A 21 -7.71 9.77 -0.10
C ASN A 21 -8.29 10.57 1.10
N ASN A 22 -7.65 10.43 2.27
CA ASN A 22 -8.05 11.04 3.55
C ASN A 22 -9.38 10.52 4.12
N ASN A 23 -10.00 9.50 3.52
CA ASN A 23 -11.17 8.83 4.09
C ASN A 23 -10.74 7.60 4.86
N GLU A 24 -11.03 7.54 6.15
CA GLU A 24 -10.81 6.36 6.98
C GLU A 24 -11.81 5.28 6.58
N LEU A 25 -11.29 4.14 6.10
CA LEU A 25 -12.09 2.99 5.68
C LEU A 25 -12.22 1.96 6.80
N TYR A 26 -11.21 1.88 7.65
CA TYR A 26 -11.17 0.94 8.75
C TYR A 26 -10.25 1.43 9.87
N SER A 27 -10.64 1.15 11.10
CA SER A 27 -9.81 1.33 12.29
C SER A 27 -10.15 0.24 13.30
N GLY A 28 -9.17 -0.59 13.66
CA GLY A 28 -9.39 -1.70 14.58
C GLY A 28 -8.27 -2.74 14.53
N PRO A 29 -8.51 -3.95 15.07
CA PRO A 29 -7.54 -5.05 15.01
C PRO A 29 -7.15 -5.38 13.57
N VAL A 30 -5.89 -5.76 13.37
CA VAL A 30 -5.41 -6.20 12.05
C VAL A 30 -6.17 -7.45 11.61
N LEU A 31 -6.65 -7.44 10.38
CA LEU A 31 -7.33 -8.54 9.72
C LEU A 31 -6.35 -9.23 8.76
N GLU A 32 -6.46 -10.53 8.56
CA GLU A 32 -5.64 -11.23 7.55
C GLU A 32 -5.97 -10.74 6.13
N ASN A 33 -7.24 -10.43 5.88
CA ASN A 33 -7.71 -9.92 4.60
C ASN A 33 -8.62 -8.72 4.85
N PHE A 34 -8.42 -7.67 4.07
CA PHE A 34 -9.28 -6.51 4.02
C PHE A 34 -9.70 -6.27 2.58
N GLU A 35 -10.99 -6.10 2.36
CA GLU A 35 -11.56 -5.80 1.05
C GLU A 35 -12.46 -4.58 1.14
N TYR A 36 -12.35 -3.71 0.15
CA TYR A 36 -13.15 -2.50 0.03
C TYR A 36 -13.48 -2.24 -1.43
N ASP A 37 -14.75 -1.93 -1.70
CA ASP A 37 -15.22 -1.54 -3.03
C ASP A 37 -15.85 -0.16 -2.96
N HIS A 38 -15.32 0.78 -3.71
CA HIS A 38 -15.76 2.17 -3.72
C HIS A 38 -15.57 2.82 -5.09
N ILE A 39 -16.49 3.70 -5.44
CA ILE A 39 -16.33 4.54 -6.62
C ILE A 39 -15.34 5.66 -6.28
N CYS A 40 -14.16 5.59 -6.88
CA CYS A 40 -13.16 6.66 -6.79
C CYS A 40 -13.14 7.46 -8.08
N ALA A 41 -12.94 8.77 -7.96
CA ALA A 41 -12.68 9.63 -9.11
C ALA A 41 -11.39 9.22 -9.83
N ILE A 42 -11.33 9.45 -11.14
CA ILE A 42 -10.10 9.33 -11.92
C ILE A 42 -9.12 10.38 -11.41
N GLY A 43 -7.90 9.97 -11.08
CA GLY A 43 -6.87 10.89 -10.61
C GLY A 43 -5.93 10.29 -9.57
N PRO A 44 -5.10 11.15 -8.94
CA PRO A 44 -4.17 10.74 -7.89
C PRO A 44 -4.91 10.14 -6.69
N CYS A 45 -4.38 9.04 -6.18
CA CYS A 45 -4.87 8.34 -5.00
C CYS A 45 -3.72 8.10 -4.01
N SER A 46 -4.07 8.05 -2.73
CA SER A 46 -3.14 7.71 -1.65
C SER A 46 -3.76 6.66 -0.76
N LEU A 47 -3.05 5.56 -0.57
CA LEU A 47 -3.35 4.53 0.43
C LEU A 47 -2.41 4.72 1.62
N VAL A 48 -2.99 4.85 2.81
CA VAL A 48 -2.24 4.90 4.06
C VAL A 48 -2.66 3.74 4.94
N ILE A 49 -1.67 2.99 5.45
CA ILE A 49 -1.85 1.96 6.47
C ILE A 49 -1.05 2.41 7.69
N GLU A 50 -1.72 2.66 8.81
CA GLU A 50 -1.11 3.20 10.02
C GLU A 50 -1.19 2.19 11.17
N HIS A 51 -0.04 1.83 11.75
CA HIS A 51 0.08 1.15 13.05
C HIS A 51 0.29 2.21 14.13
N TRP A 52 -0.58 2.28 15.12
CA TRP A 52 -0.60 3.42 16.04
C TRP A 52 -0.68 3.09 17.53
N ASP A 53 -1.01 1.86 17.88
CA ASP A 53 -1.37 1.49 19.26
C ASP A 53 -0.30 0.70 20.00
N LYS A 54 0.91 0.58 19.44
CA LYS A 54 2.01 -0.14 20.07
C LYS A 54 2.62 0.67 21.21
N LEU A 55 2.82 0.00 22.32
CA LEU A 55 3.51 0.52 23.50
C LEU A 55 4.91 -0.10 23.62
N PRO A 56 5.87 0.56 24.30
CA PRO A 56 7.19 -0.02 24.55
C PRO A 56 7.14 -1.40 25.25
N SER A 57 6.13 -1.62 26.11
CA SER A 57 5.91 -2.89 26.80
C SER A 57 5.48 -4.04 25.88
N ASP A 58 5.05 -3.75 24.64
CA ASP A 58 4.65 -4.77 23.67
C ASP A 58 5.84 -5.44 22.97
N THR A 59 7.06 -4.95 23.22
CA THR A 59 8.29 -5.56 22.76
C THR A 59 9.01 -6.21 23.94
N ILE A 60 9.18 -7.52 23.91
CA ILE A 60 9.88 -8.28 24.96
C ILE A 60 11.29 -8.59 24.47
N VAL A 61 12.29 -8.15 25.24
CA VAL A 61 13.70 -8.38 24.97
C VAL A 61 14.27 -9.30 26.04
N GLN A 62 14.96 -10.37 25.64
CA GLN A 62 15.70 -11.28 26.51
C GLN A 62 17.11 -11.45 25.93
N ASP A 63 18.13 -11.32 26.78
CA ASP A 63 19.54 -11.44 26.38
C ASP A 63 19.93 -10.57 25.16
N GLY A 64 19.36 -9.34 25.08
CA GLY A 64 19.60 -8.40 23.99
C GLY A 64 18.92 -8.74 22.67
N LYS A 65 18.02 -9.74 22.66
CA LYS A 65 17.26 -10.15 21.48
C LYS A 65 15.76 -9.94 21.70
N ILE A 66 15.08 -9.46 20.67
CA ILE A 66 13.62 -9.40 20.67
C ILE A 66 13.08 -10.82 20.55
N VAL A 67 12.37 -11.29 21.59
CA VAL A 67 11.74 -12.62 21.63
C VAL A 67 10.25 -12.56 21.33
N ARG A 68 9.63 -11.40 21.48
CA ARG A 68 8.23 -11.16 21.14
C ARG A 68 8.04 -9.70 20.80
N ASP A 69 7.28 -9.44 19.76
CA ASP A 69 6.96 -8.09 19.30
C ASP A 69 5.54 -8.03 18.77
N ARG A 70 4.78 -7.02 19.20
CA ARG A 70 3.45 -6.76 18.67
C ARG A 70 3.59 -6.15 17.29
N SER A 71 3.24 -6.92 16.27
CA SER A 71 3.58 -6.58 14.89
C SER A 71 2.70 -7.29 13.87
N PHE A 72 2.79 -6.86 12.63
CA PHE A 72 2.21 -7.52 11.47
C PHE A 72 3.01 -7.17 10.21
N GLU A 73 2.73 -7.88 9.13
CA GLU A 73 3.32 -7.61 7.82
C GLU A 73 2.24 -7.41 6.76
N LEU A 74 2.47 -6.47 5.86
CA LEU A 74 1.71 -6.34 4.63
C LEU A 74 2.27 -7.32 3.59
N ASP A 75 1.44 -8.25 3.17
CA ASP A 75 1.84 -9.31 2.23
C ASP A 75 1.52 -8.95 0.79
N LYS A 76 0.35 -8.33 0.55
CA LYS A 76 -0.15 -8.10 -0.81
C LYS A 76 -1.10 -6.91 -0.88
N ILE A 77 -1.00 -6.18 -1.98
CA ILE A 77 -1.97 -5.16 -2.38
C ILE A 77 -2.51 -5.50 -3.77
N VAL A 78 -3.83 -5.54 -3.90
CA VAL A 78 -4.53 -5.70 -5.18
C VAL A 78 -5.46 -4.52 -5.35
N ILE A 79 -5.37 -3.84 -6.49
CA ILE A 79 -6.22 -2.70 -6.85
C ILE A 79 -6.91 -3.00 -8.18
N ASP A 80 -8.25 -2.96 -8.21
CA ASP A 80 -9.07 -3.28 -9.38
C ASP A 80 -8.73 -4.65 -10.00
N ASP A 81 -8.54 -5.66 -9.14
CA ASP A 81 -8.14 -7.04 -9.47
C ASP A 81 -6.71 -7.17 -10.04
N TYR A 82 -5.91 -6.10 -10.06
CA TYR A 82 -4.49 -6.14 -10.41
C TYR A 82 -3.62 -6.20 -9.16
N ASP A 83 -2.79 -7.25 -9.08
CA ASP A 83 -1.71 -7.32 -8.08
C ASP A 83 -0.64 -6.31 -8.47
N ILE A 84 -0.31 -5.41 -7.56
CA ILE A 84 0.70 -4.38 -7.83
C ILE A 84 2.14 -4.91 -7.73
N GLU A 85 2.33 -6.15 -7.19
CA GLU A 85 3.62 -6.85 -7.11
C GLU A 85 4.76 -5.95 -6.60
N GLU A 86 5.81 -5.81 -7.39
CA GLU A 86 6.99 -5.01 -7.06
C GLU A 86 6.71 -3.51 -6.93
N LEU A 87 5.57 -3.02 -7.41
CA LEU A 87 5.21 -1.61 -7.28
C LEU A 87 4.87 -1.21 -5.84
N ILE A 88 4.65 -2.17 -4.96
CA ILE A 88 4.52 -1.94 -3.52
C ILE A 88 5.75 -1.23 -2.94
N TRP A 89 6.93 -1.43 -3.54
CA TRP A 89 8.18 -0.81 -3.14
C TRP A 89 8.31 0.67 -3.53
N ASN A 90 7.32 1.24 -4.24
CA ASN A 90 7.23 2.69 -4.48
C ASN A 90 6.58 3.43 -3.30
N SER A 91 6.23 2.72 -2.25
CA SER A 91 5.71 3.31 -1.00
C SER A 91 6.83 3.90 -0.14
N GLU A 92 6.41 4.69 0.82
CA GLU A 92 7.26 5.23 1.88
C GLU A 92 6.74 4.78 3.24
N PHE A 93 7.61 4.70 4.23
CA PHE A 93 7.25 4.47 5.62
C PHE A 93 7.62 5.70 6.46
N LEU A 94 6.61 6.33 7.04
CA LEU A 94 6.74 7.49 7.92
C LEU A 94 6.72 6.98 9.36
N ALA A 95 7.86 7.01 10.03
CA ALA A 95 7.96 6.63 11.43
C ALA A 95 7.36 7.71 12.36
N GLN A 96 7.04 7.32 13.58
CA GLN A 96 6.44 8.21 14.57
C GLN A 96 7.35 9.40 14.95
N ASP A 97 8.66 9.26 14.83
CA ASP A 97 9.66 10.31 15.06
C ASP A 97 9.78 11.32 13.89
N GLY A 98 8.98 11.14 12.83
CA GLY A 98 8.98 11.99 11.64
C GLY A 98 10.02 11.60 10.59
N GLN A 99 10.80 10.55 10.80
CA GLN A 99 11.72 10.05 9.79
C GLN A 99 10.95 9.32 8.68
N VAL A 100 11.41 9.51 7.43
CA VAL A 100 10.89 8.85 6.24
C VAL A 100 11.88 7.79 5.81
N TYR A 101 11.42 6.56 5.72
CA TYR A 101 12.19 5.42 5.25
C TYR A 101 11.70 4.98 3.88
N PRO A 102 12.54 4.35 3.06
CA PRO A 102 12.07 3.57 1.92
C PRO A 102 11.03 2.55 2.37
N SER A 103 10.24 2.03 1.46
CA SER A 103 9.17 1.09 1.73
C SER A 103 9.54 0.05 2.81
N CYS A 104 8.68 -0.07 3.82
CA CYS A 104 8.77 -1.10 4.84
C CYS A 104 7.41 -1.80 4.95
N LEU A 105 7.40 -3.11 4.74
CA LEU A 105 6.18 -3.92 4.82
C LEU A 105 5.97 -4.55 6.20
N PHE A 106 6.96 -4.45 7.07
CA PHE A 106 6.91 -4.91 8.45
C PHE A 106 6.51 -3.76 9.38
N PHE A 107 5.41 -3.92 10.07
CA PHE A 107 4.87 -2.96 11.03
C PHE A 107 5.19 -3.40 12.46
N GLY A 108 6.47 -3.35 12.83
CA GLY A 108 6.93 -3.51 14.19
C GLY A 108 6.75 -2.21 14.98
N PRO A 109 7.34 -1.08 14.56
CA PRO A 109 7.12 0.22 15.20
C PRO A 109 5.77 0.83 14.79
N ASN A 110 5.31 1.83 15.55
CA ASN A 110 4.24 2.72 15.09
C ASN A 110 4.72 3.54 13.91
N GLY A 111 3.86 3.73 12.93
CA GLY A 111 4.18 4.49 11.73
C GLY A 111 3.13 4.29 10.64
N LYS A 112 3.39 4.93 9.51
CA LYS A 112 2.49 4.95 8.35
C LYS A 112 3.20 4.44 7.11
N PHE A 113 2.67 3.39 6.53
CA PHE A 113 2.96 3.04 5.14
C PHE A 113 2.11 3.94 4.24
N VAL A 114 2.72 4.58 3.26
CA VAL A 114 2.06 5.48 2.30
C VAL A 114 2.39 5.04 0.90
N LEU A 115 1.37 4.68 0.13
CA LEU A 115 1.48 4.37 -1.28
C LEU A 115 0.67 5.37 -2.09
N ASN A 116 1.34 6.14 -2.93
CA ASN A 116 0.72 7.02 -3.90
C ASN A 116 0.61 6.31 -5.24
N PHE A 117 -0.57 6.32 -5.82
CA PHE A 117 -0.86 5.70 -7.11
C PHE A 117 -1.87 6.53 -7.90
N TYR A 118 -2.29 6.08 -9.07
CA TYR A 118 -3.27 6.76 -9.90
C TYR A 118 -4.46 5.84 -10.19
N ASN A 119 -5.67 6.37 -10.16
CA ASN A 119 -6.87 5.66 -10.57
C ASN A 119 -7.25 6.07 -12.01
N PRO A 120 -7.38 5.17 -12.98
CA PRO A 120 -7.40 3.70 -12.88
C PRO A 120 -6.02 3.08 -12.60
N ALA A 121 -6.00 2.04 -11.75
CA ALA A 121 -4.76 1.39 -11.33
C ALA A 121 -3.94 0.81 -12.50
N LEU A 122 -4.59 0.23 -13.49
CA LEU A 122 -3.90 -0.32 -14.67
C LEU A 122 -3.06 0.74 -15.38
N TYR A 123 -3.57 1.97 -15.53
CA TYR A 123 -2.82 3.06 -16.12
C TYR A 123 -1.54 3.36 -15.32
N TRP A 124 -1.67 3.45 -14.00
CA TRP A 124 -0.53 3.68 -13.11
C TRP A 124 0.50 2.56 -13.17
N ILE A 125 0.05 1.29 -13.17
CA ILE A 125 0.92 0.12 -13.27
C ILE A 125 1.73 0.15 -14.56
N LEU A 126 1.07 0.32 -15.70
CA LEU A 126 1.70 0.35 -17.02
C LEU A 126 2.67 1.52 -17.14
N LYS A 127 2.26 2.71 -16.71
CA LYS A 127 3.11 3.90 -16.71
C LYS A 127 4.37 3.70 -15.88
N THR A 128 4.22 3.21 -14.65
CA THR A 128 5.35 3.04 -13.74
C THR A 128 6.32 1.96 -14.22
N ARG A 129 5.80 0.87 -14.79
CA ARG A 129 6.62 -0.19 -15.40
C ARG A 129 7.34 0.30 -16.65
N HIS A 130 6.67 1.07 -17.49
CA HIS A 130 7.29 1.69 -18.67
C HIS A 130 8.44 2.64 -18.27
N GLU A 131 8.23 3.49 -17.26
CA GLU A 131 9.24 4.41 -16.76
C GLU A 131 10.47 3.69 -16.18
N LYS A 132 10.28 2.52 -15.58
CA LYS A 132 11.37 1.68 -15.05
C LYS A 132 12.10 0.89 -16.15
N ASN A 133 11.39 0.47 -17.19
CA ASN A 133 11.89 -0.42 -18.23
C ASN A 133 12.01 0.27 -19.60
N ASN A 134 12.68 1.41 -19.66
CA ASN A 134 12.81 2.29 -20.83
C ASN A 134 13.19 1.62 -22.18
N ASN A 135 13.36 0.30 -22.24
CA ASN A 135 13.78 -0.46 -23.43
C ASN A 135 12.89 -1.67 -23.74
N ASP A 136 11.73 -1.84 -23.11
CA ASP A 136 10.83 -2.95 -23.45
C ASP A 136 9.74 -2.47 -24.42
N PRO A 137 9.83 -2.83 -25.73
CA PRO A 137 8.89 -2.37 -26.76
C PRO A 137 7.47 -2.88 -26.54
N LEU A 138 7.27 -4.02 -25.84
CA LEU A 138 5.95 -4.55 -25.54
C LEU A 138 5.19 -3.64 -24.56
N TRP A 139 5.89 -3.07 -23.58
CA TRP A 139 5.30 -2.12 -22.64
C TRP A 139 4.99 -0.76 -23.27
N GLU A 140 5.73 -0.36 -24.30
CA GLU A 140 5.49 0.90 -25.01
C GLU A 140 4.20 0.87 -25.82
N GLU A 141 3.89 -0.26 -26.52
CA GLU A 141 2.62 -0.43 -27.22
C GLU A 141 1.42 -0.43 -26.28
N ASP A 142 1.46 -1.19 -25.21
CA ASP A 142 0.39 -1.28 -24.22
C ASP A 142 0.17 0.07 -23.51
N TYR A 143 1.23 0.77 -23.18
CA TYR A 143 1.17 2.09 -22.58
C TYR A 143 0.54 3.13 -23.53
N ASN A 144 0.94 3.14 -24.80
CA ASN A 144 0.38 4.05 -25.80
C ASN A 144 -1.12 3.77 -26.06
N TYR A 145 -1.49 2.50 -26.18
CA TYR A 145 -2.88 2.08 -26.30
C TYR A 145 -3.72 2.57 -25.11
N TYR A 146 -3.20 2.38 -23.91
CA TYR A 146 -3.89 2.77 -22.69
C TYR A 146 -3.98 4.30 -22.53
N GLN A 147 -2.96 5.05 -22.92
CA GLN A 147 -3.01 6.49 -22.95
C GLN A 147 -4.11 7.03 -23.90
N GLN A 148 -4.27 6.38 -25.06
CA GLN A 148 -5.33 6.75 -25.99
C GLN A 148 -6.72 6.45 -25.41
N ALA A 149 -6.90 5.30 -24.78
CA ALA A 149 -8.16 4.93 -24.11
C ALA A 149 -8.52 5.91 -22.97
N CYS A 150 -7.56 6.30 -22.15
CA CYS A 150 -7.78 7.27 -21.09
C CYS A 150 -8.13 8.67 -21.61
N LYS A 151 -7.53 9.11 -22.72
CA LYS A 151 -7.90 10.40 -23.36
C LYS A 151 -9.35 10.40 -23.84
N ILE A 152 -9.83 9.29 -24.39
CA ILE A 152 -11.23 9.16 -24.82
C ILE A 152 -12.17 9.23 -23.61
N LEU A 153 -11.86 8.53 -22.53
CA LEU A 153 -12.67 8.50 -21.31
C LEU A 153 -12.75 9.84 -20.59
N THR A 154 -11.69 10.66 -20.66
CA THR A 154 -11.67 11.99 -20.05
C THR A 154 -12.35 13.07 -20.89
N GLN A 155 -12.69 12.79 -22.14
CA GLN A 155 -13.41 13.69 -23.04
C GLN A 155 -14.92 13.42 -23.10
N MET A 156 -15.38 12.34 -22.47
CA MET A 156 -16.79 11.97 -22.30
C MET A 156 -17.34 12.55 -20.99
#